data_baf21c2935c8550f0068e3371d8b93ce
#
_entry.id   baf21c2935c8550f0068e3371d8b93ce
#
_cell.length_a   1.000
_cell.length_b   1.000
_cell.length_c   1.000
_cell.angle_alpha   90.00
_cell.angle_beta   90.00
_cell.angle_gamma   90.00
#
_symmetry.space_group_name_H-M   'P 1'
#
loop_
_entity.id
_entity.type
_entity.pdbx_description
1 polymer ?
#
loop_
_entity_poly.entity_id
_entity_poly.type
_entity_poly.pdbx_seq_one_letter_code
_entity_poly.pdbx_strand_id
1 'polypeptide(L)'
;MNNFAMMKYPLLVIMLLLSVAAGAQNPSSDGQDKDHQFKVAKNMEVFGAIYKNLDLMYVDTLDADEVVGFAIRAMLASLDPYTEYYPEDKSGDLKLMISGKYAGIGALIRQHLALNRIVIDEPYEGMPAAEVGLKKGDIILSIDDSVMTDKTVSYVSEHLRGDAGTSFILKVKRPSTKKTMKVKITRRAIQMPAVSYYGLQQDNIGYLSLSQFTDGCSKDVRRAFLDMKKQGMQKFVLDLRNNGGGSLQEAINILNMFVPKDLTLVRTLGKMKRTNRDYTTTVEPIDTLMPVVVLVNANSASASEITSGSLQDLDRAVILGTRTYGKGLVQLPNLPLPYNGNLKLTTAKYYIPSGRCIQAINYKHAKGGYKEHVPDSLTKVFHTANGREVRDGGGIKPDIEITPDSMSNIAFALAGSGRDSTEVMLDWEIKYIKNHPTIASAKDFVISDADFEDFKQAVLKSGFKYDRESRKYMDNLVKLAKFEGYYDDARAEFEALEKKLSHNLAKDLDYNKETLKQLLASDIVSAYYYQKGAIENSLRYDKQWKEAVKLLNDEERYRKVLQKP
;
A
#
# COMPACT_ATOMS: atom_id res chain seq x y z
N MET A 1 -29.78 -35.22 49.66
CA MET A 1 -28.43 -35.10 50.23
C MET A 1 -27.49 -34.60 49.16
N ASN A 2 -27.15 -33.32 49.32
CA ASN A 2 -25.85 -32.65 49.01
C ASN A 2 -25.25 -32.88 47.62
N ASN A 3 -24.99 -31.85 46.82
CA ASN A 3 -24.05 -30.76 47.16
C ASN A 3 -24.29 -29.53 46.30
N PHE A 4 -24.56 -28.42 46.96
CA PHE A 4 -24.29 -27.09 46.51
C PHE A 4 -22.83 -26.78 46.85
N ALA A 5 -21.94 -26.68 45.90
CA ALA A 5 -20.67 -26.01 46.09
C ALA A 5 -20.09 -25.61 44.74
N MET A 6 -19.94 -24.33 44.59
CA MET A 6 -18.88 -23.66 43.82
C MET A 6 -19.32 -22.59 42.87
N MET A 7 -19.50 -21.42 43.37
CA MET A 7 -19.24 -20.18 42.60
C MET A 7 -18.65 -19.15 43.57
N LYS A 8 -17.34 -19.18 43.77
CA LYS A 8 -16.61 -18.21 44.63
C LYS A 8 -15.31 -17.66 44.05
N TYR A 9 -15.10 -17.67 42.72
CA TYR A 9 -13.81 -17.19 42.19
C TYR A 9 -13.82 -16.16 41.07
N PRO A 10 -14.87 -15.45 40.65
CA PRO A 10 -14.71 -14.36 39.68
C PRO A 10 -14.38 -12.98 40.30
N LEU A 11 -14.58 -12.79 41.62
CA LEU A 11 -14.34 -11.47 42.23
C LEU A 11 -12.85 -11.20 42.60
N LEU A 12 -12.03 -12.22 42.74
CA LEU A 12 -10.63 -12.04 43.17
C LEU A 12 -9.69 -11.61 42.03
N VAL A 13 -10.01 -11.92 40.79
CA VAL A 13 -9.20 -11.55 39.63
C VAL A 13 -9.37 -10.07 39.27
N ILE A 14 -10.54 -9.51 39.55
CA ILE A 14 -10.81 -8.06 39.29
C ILE A 14 -10.10 -7.19 40.35
N MET A 15 -9.92 -7.66 41.57
CA MET A 15 -9.19 -6.91 42.60
C MET A 15 -7.66 -6.89 42.41
N LEU A 16 -7.06 -7.88 41.74
CA LEU A 16 -5.61 -7.90 41.52
C LEU A 16 -5.12 -6.96 40.39
N LEU A 17 -6.00 -6.51 39.51
CA LEU A 17 -5.67 -5.52 38.49
C LEU A 17 -5.74 -4.07 38.99
N LEU A 18 -6.29 -3.83 40.17
CA LEU A 18 -6.39 -2.51 40.81
C LEU A 18 -5.23 -2.16 41.74
N SER A 19 -4.35 -3.10 42.07
CA SER A 19 -3.30 -2.90 43.10
C SER A 19 -1.92 -2.49 42.57
N VAL A 20 -1.73 -2.29 41.25
CA VAL A 20 -0.43 -1.87 40.67
C VAL A 20 -0.34 -0.36 40.40
N ALA A 21 -1.35 0.42 40.72
CA ALA A 21 -1.40 1.88 40.44
C ALA A 21 -1.12 2.78 41.67
N ALA A 22 -0.62 2.26 42.76
CA ALA A 22 -0.30 3.06 43.96
C ALA A 22 1.18 3.44 44.04
N GLY A 23 1.56 4.50 43.29
CA GLY A 23 2.90 5.08 43.40
C GLY A 23 3.11 6.31 42.55
N ALA A 24 2.85 7.48 43.11
CA ALA A 24 3.13 8.85 42.72
C ALA A 24 1.88 9.71 42.49
N GLN A 25 1.35 10.27 43.54
CA GLN A 25 0.22 11.23 43.51
C GLN A 25 0.73 12.67 43.43
N ASN A 26 0.25 13.40 42.41
CA ASN A 26 0.17 14.86 42.42
C ASN A 26 -1.23 15.25 42.89
N PRO A 27 -1.43 16.15 43.86
CA PRO A 27 -2.72 16.35 44.55
C PRO A 27 -3.87 17.01 43.77
N SER A 28 -3.65 17.45 42.52
CA SER A 28 -4.67 18.16 41.70
C SER A 28 -5.36 17.31 40.61
N SER A 29 -4.99 16.05 40.45
CA SER A 29 -5.56 15.13 39.41
C SER A 29 -6.53 14.08 39.98
N ASP A 30 -6.64 13.96 41.28
CA ASP A 30 -7.30 12.83 41.95
C ASP A 30 -8.83 12.76 41.72
N GLY A 31 -9.52 13.89 41.59
CA GLY A 31 -10.97 13.94 41.35
C GLY A 31 -11.37 13.57 39.90
N GLN A 32 -10.61 14.05 38.91
CA GLN A 32 -10.87 13.73 37.51
C GLN A 32 -10.54 12.27 37.18
N ASP A 33 -9.56 11.69 37.85
CA ASP A 33 -9.15 10.30 37.64
C ASP A 33 -10.18 9.32 38.24
N LYS A 34 -10.78 9.63 39.39
CA LYS A 34 -11.86 8.85 40.03
C LYS A 34 -13.15 8.86 39.19
N ASP A 35 -13.56 10.03 38.66
CA ASP A 35 -14.73 10.14 37.78
C ASP A 35 -14.52 9.36 36.47
N HIS A 36 -13.33 9.43 35.90
CA HIS A 36 -12.99 8.66 34.70
C HIS A 36 -13.04 7.15 34.96
N GLN A 37 -12.44 6.66 36.04
CA GLN A 37 -12.44 5.24 36.41
C GLN A 37 -13.86 4.72 36.66
N PHE A 38 -14.70 5.51 37.36
CA PHE A 38 -16.12 5.20 37.53
C PHE A 38 -16.86 5.07 36.20
N LYS A 39 -16.65 6.01 35.27
CA LYS A 39 -17.27 5.96 33.93
C LYS A 39 -16.84 4.75 33.15
N VAL A 40 -15.56 4.36 33.22
CA VAL A 40 -15.07 3.14 32.57
C VAL A 40 -15.75 1.90 33.12
N ALA A 41 -15.79 1.74 34.45
CA ALA A 41 -16.43 0.59 35.09
C ALA A 41 -17.93 0.51 34.77
N LYS A 42 -18.66 1.63 34.90
CA LYS A 42 -20.08 1.74 34.54
C LYS A 42 -20.35 1.31 33.10
N ASN A 43 -19.54 1.80 32.14
CA ASN A 43 -19.77 1.49 30.73
C ASN A 43 -19.48 0.00 30.42
N MET A 44 -18.50 -0.62 31.05
CA MET A 44 -18.25 -2.06 30.93
C MET A 44 -19.41 -2.88 31.48
N GLU A 45 -19.98 -2.50 32.63
CA GLU A 45 -21.15 -3.15 33.22
C GLU A 45 -22.38 -3.04 32.29
N VAL A 46 -22.65 -1.84 31.77
CA VAL A 46 -23.75 -1.61 30.82
C VAL A 46 -23.57 -2.43 29.54
N PHE A 47 -22.36 -2.46 28.98
CA PHE A 47 -22.06 -3.24 27.77
C PHE A 47 -22.27 -4.74 28.01
N GLY A 48 -21.78 -5.27 29.14
CA GLY A 48 -21.98 -6.67 29.51
C GLY A 48 -23.45 -7.03 29.73
N ALA A 49 -24.23 -6.11 30.36
CA ALA A 49 -25.66 -6.31 30.55
C ALA A 49 -26.43 -6.32 29.22
N ILE A 50 -26.11 -5.41 28.29
CA ILE A 50 -26.70 -5.37 26.94
C ILE A 50 -26.40 -6.68 26.22
N TYR A 51 -25.16 -7.11 26.16
CA TYR A 51 -24.76 -8.33 25.46
C TYR A 51 -25.47 -9.57 26.04
N LYS A 52 -25.51 -9.70 27.36
CA LYS A 52 -26.22 -10.79 28.03
C LYS A 52 -27.72 -10.83 27.67
N ASN A 53 -28.38 -9.65 27.63
CA ASN A 53 -29.81 -9.61 27.27
C ASN A 53 -30.03 -9.91 25.79
N LEU A 54 -29.12 -9.50 24.90
CA LEU A 54 -29.16 -9.88 23.48
C LEU A 54 -29.06 -11.40 23.31
N ASP A 55 -28.08 -12.03 23.93
CA ASP A 55 -27.88 -13.48 23.86
C ASP A 55 -29.09 -14.29 24.40
N LEU A 56 -29.72 -13.80 25.48
CA LEU A 56 -30.85 -14.49 26.12
C LEU A 56 -32.21 -14.25 25.49
N MET A 57 -32.44 -13.06 24.89
CA MET A 57 -33.81 -12.62 24.57
C MET A 57 -33.99 -12.13 23.13
N TYR A 58 -32.94 -12.05 22.32
CA TYR A 58 -33.11 -11.67 20.93
C TYR A 58 -33.91 -12.69 20.15
N VAL A 59 -34.74 -12.26 19.19
CA VAL A 59 -35.68 -13.10 18.48
C VAL A 59 -35.03 -14.26 17.72
N ASP A 60 -33.84 -14.09 17.20
CA ASP A 60 -33.07 -15.11 16.48
C ASP A 60 -31.82 -15.51 17.26
N THR A 61 -31.29 -16.71 16.97
CA THR A 61 -30.02 -17.16 17.55
C THR A 61 -28.87 -16.29 17.01
N LEU A 62 -28.06 -15.73 17.93
CA LEU A 62 -26.92 -14.89 17.58
C LEU A 62 -25.64 -15.71 17.56
N ASP A 63 -24.77 -15.42 16.60
CA ASP A 63 -23.38 -15.83 16.65
C ASP A 63 -22.60 -14.87 17.57
N ALA A 64 -22.07 -15.40 18.66
CA ALA A 64 -21.40 -14.63 19.68
C ALA A 64 -20.15 -13.91 19.17
N ASP A 65 -19.35 -14.58 18.34
CA ASP A 65 -18.09 -14.04 17.79
C ASP A 65 -18.39 -12.97 16.74
N GLU A 66 -19.42 -13.15 15.92
CA GLU A 66 -19.82 -12.18 14.91
C GLU A 66 -20.33 -10.88 15.55
N VAL A 67 -21.24 -10.96 16.53
CA VAL A 67 -21.84 -9.80 17.22
C VAL A 67 -20.80 -9.01 17.99
N VAL A 68 -19.98 -9.69 18.81
CA VAL A 68 -18.92 -9.01 19.60
C VAL A 68 -17.84 -8.49 18.68
N GLY A 69 -17.45 -9.25 17.66
CA GLY A 69 -16.48 -8.81 16.64
C GLY A 69 -16.93 -7.55 15.90
N PHE A 70 -18.21 -7.42 15.58
CA PHE A 70 -18.78 -6.20 15.00
C PHE A 70 -18.67 -5.02 15.96
N ALA A 71 -19.06 -5.21 17.22
CA ALA A 71 -19.00 -4.16 18.25
C ALA A 71 -17.56 -3.68 18.48
N ILE A 72 -16.59 -4.59 18.56
CA ILE A 72 -15.16 -4.26 18.68
C ILE A 72 -14.70 -3.44 17.47
N ARG A 73 -14.97 -3.89 16.25
CA ARG A 73 -14.59 -3.16 15.03
C ARG A 73 -15.20 -1.76 14.97
N ALA A 74 -16.48 -1.61 15.32
CA ALA A 74 -17.16 -0.31 15.36
C ALA A 74 -16.53 0.64 16.40
N MET A 75 -16.22 0.13 17.59
CA MET A 75 -15.55 0.88 18.64
C MET A 75 -14.17 1.37 18.20
N LEU A 76 -13.35 0.50 17.61
CA LEU A 76 -11.99 0.85 17.16
C LEU A 76 -12.04 1.83 15.99
N ALA A 77 -12.92 1.62 15.01
CA ALA A 77 -13.10 2.51 13.87
C ALA A 77 -13.55 3.93 14.26
N SER A 78 -14.18 4.10 15.45
CA SER A 78 -14.51 5.43 15.96
C SER A 78 -13.30 6.25 16.43
N LEU A 79 -12.13 5.61 16.59
CA LEU A 79 -10.88 6.24 17.04
C LEU A 79 -10.03 6.69 15.86
N ASP A 80 -9.64 5.73 15.02
CA ASP A 80 -8.85 5.91 13.81
C ASP A 80 -8.92 4.63 12.94
N PRO A 81 -8.51 4.66 11.65
CA PRO A 81 -8.57 3.49 10.78
C PRO A 81 -7.40 2.51 10.94
N TYR A 82 -6.47 2.75 11.88
CA TYR A 82 -5.26 1.97 12.06
C TYR A 82 -5.27 1.12 13.34
N THR A 83 -6.16 1.44 14.27
CA THR A 83 -6.37 0.66 15.49
C THR A 83 -7.29 -0.51 15.16
N GLU A 84 -6.73 -1.73 15.15
CA GLU A 84 -7.38 -2.93 14.61
C GLU A 84 -7.25 -4.12 15.56
N TYR A 85 -8.32 -4.88 15.66
CA TYR A 85 -8.36 -6.17 16.37
C TYR A 85 -8.16 -7.32 15.39
N TYR A 86 -7.24 -8.20 15.72
CA TYR A 86 -6.95 -9.44 15.02
C TYR A 86 -7.33 -10.62 15.91
N PRO A 87 -8.41 -11.35 15.61
CA PRO A 87 -8.71 -12.62 16.28
C PRO A 87 -7.66 -13.68 15.94
N GLU A 88 -7.70 -14.82 16.63
CA GLU A 88 -6.70 -15.90 16.50
C GLU A 88 -6.49 -16.34 15.06
N ASP A 89 -7.57 -16.57 14.32
CA ASP A 89 -7.58 -17.01 12.92
C ASP A 89 -6.91 -16.01 11.96
N LYS A 90 -6.85 -14.70 12.31
CA LYS A 90 -6.20 -13.63 11.53
C LYS A 90 -4.82 -13.23 12.04
N SER A 91 -4.27 -13.92 13.03
CA SER A 91 -2.94 -13.62 13.58
C SER A 91 -1.82 -13.80 12.54
N GLY A 92 -2.02 -14.68 11.57
CA GLY A 92 -1.12 -14.88 10.42
C GLY A 92 -1.00 -13.66 9.52
N ASP A 93 -2.10 -12.96 9.25
CA ASP A 93 -2.13 -11.75 8.44
C ASP A 93 -1.37 -10.60 9.10
N LEU A 94 -1.51 -10.47 10.44
CA LEU A 94 -0.75 -9.49 11.22
C LEU A 94 0.76 -9.77 11.14
N LYS A 95 1.18 -11.03 11.27
CA LYS A 95 2.60 -11.44 11.16
C LYS A 95 3.15 -11.14 9.76
N LEU A 96 2.39 -11.42 8.70
CA LEU A 96 2.76 -11.09 7.33
C LEU A 96 2.95 -9.59 7.14
N MET A 97 2.00 -8.78 7.63
CA MET A 97 2.05 -7.33 7.52
C MET A 97 3.30 -6.73 8.20
N ILE A 98 3.69 -7.27 9.37
CA ILE A 98 4.84 -6.76 10.13
C ILE A 98 6.16 -7.23 9.52
N SER A 99 6.29 -8.51 9.21
CA SER A 99 7.55 -9.14 8.83
C SER A 99 7.79 -9.19 7.32
N GLY A 100 6.73 -9.08 6.52
CA GLY A 100 6.79 -9.35 5.08
C GLY A 100 7.05 -10.83 4.74
N LYS A 101 6.92 -11.75 5.72
CA LYS A 101 7.23 -13.18 5.59
C LYS A 101 5.99 -14.04 5.68
N TYR A 102 5.85 -14.95 4.76
CA TYR A 102 4.83 -16.01 4.81
C TYR A 102 5.42 -17.31 4.26
N ALA A 103 4.79 -18.44 4.53
CA ALA A 103 5.19 -19.68 3.88
C ALA A 103 4.19 -20.06 2.78
N GLY A 104 4.70 -20.33 1.59
CA GLY A 104 3.89 -20.59 0.41
C GLY A 104 4.71 -20.86 -0.84
N ILE A 105 4.15 -20.51 -2.01
CA ILE A 105 4.77 -20.79 -3.31
C ILE A 105 5.53 -19.60 -3.92
N GLY A 106 5.33 -18.37 -3.44
CA GLY A 106 5.97 -17.18 -4.00
C GLY A 106 5.45 -16.82 -5.39
N ALA A 107 4.18 -16.58 -5.51
CA ALA A 107 3.53 -16.07 -6.72
C ALA A 107 2.38 -15.13 -6.40
N LEU A 108 2.16 -14.15 -7.26
CA LEU A 108 0.93 -13.38 -7.32
C LEU A 108 -0.11 -14.19 -8.09
N ILE A 109 -1.34 -14.24 -7.57
CA ILE A 109 -2.48 -14.88 -8.22
C ILE A 109 -3.63 -13.88 -8.39
N ARG A 110 -4.41 -14.03 -9.45
CA ARG A 110 -5.59 -13.20 -9.70
C ARG A 110 -6.76 -14.02 -10.20
N GLN A 111 -7.95 -13.47 -10.11
CA GLN A 111 -9.13 -14.04 -10.75
C GLN A 111 -9.14 -13.64 -12.22
N HIS A 112 -9.36 -14.62 -13.11
CA HIS A 112 -9.67 -14.43 -14.51
C HIS A 112 -11.21 -14.49 -14.65
N LEU A 113 -11.83 -13.33 -14.82
CA LEU A 113 -13.29 -13.20 -14.75
C LEU A 113 -14.01 -14.00 -15.85
N ALA A 114 -13.56 -13.90 -17.10
CA ALA A 114 -14.19 -14.59 -18.23
C ALA A 114 -14.22 -16.12 -18.05
N LEU A 115 -13.21 -16.69 -17.39
CA LEU A 115 -13.12 -18.14 -17.15
C LEU A 115 -13.68 -18.55 -15.79
N ASN A 116 -13.95 -17.59 -14.90
CA ASN A 116 -14.23 -17.79 -13.47
C ASN A 116 -13.20 -18.74 -12.82
N ARG A 117 -11.90 -18.44 -13.00
CA ARG A 117 -10.77 -19.24 -12.53
C ARG A 117 -9.70 -18.37 -11.91
N ILE A 118 -8.93 -18.95 -11.01
CA ILE A 118 -7.74 -18.33 -10.48
C ILE A 118 -6.56 -18.70 -11.37
N VAL A 119 -5.76 -17.69 -11.72
CA VAL A 119 -4.57 -17.83 -12.57
C VAL A 119 -3.33 -17.31 -11.84
N ILE A 120 -2.18 -17.84 -12.22
CA ILE A 120 -0.89 -17.25 -11.84
C ILE A 120 -0.75 -15.94 -12.62
N ASP A 121 -0.58 -14.85 -11.90
CA ASP A 121 -0.31 -13.54 -12.51
C ASP A 121 1.19 -13.32 -12.65
N GLU A 122 1.94 -13.49 -11.55
CA GLU A 122 3.40 -13.39 -11.56
C GLU A 122 4.04 -14.39 -10.59
N PRO A 123 4.84 -15.36 -11.06
CA PRO A 123 5.72 -16.14 -10.18
C PRO A 123 6.94 -15.30 -9.82
N TYR A 124 7.32 -15.24 -8.53
CA TYR A 124 8.47 -14.44 -8.10
C TYR A 124 9.79 -15.16 -8.39
N GLU A 125 10.78 -14.36 -8.82
CA GLU A 125 12.12 -14.86 -9.15
C GLU A 125 12.75 -15.65 -7.98
N GLY A 126 13.31 -16.83 -8.27
CA GLY A 126 13.95 -17.67 -7.27
C GLY A 126 13.03 -18.30 -6.22
N MET A 127 11.71 -18.24 -6.42
CA MET A 127 10.71 -18.81 -5.53
C MET A 127 10.13 -20.11 -6.08
N PRO A 128 9.51 -20.96 -5.22
CA PRO A 128 9.05 -22.30 -5.62
C PRO A 128 8.19 -22.33 -6.89
N ALA A 129 7.30 -21.34 -7.06
CA ALA A 129 6.45 -21.25 -8.25
C ALA A 129 7.26 -21.08 -9.55
N ALA A 130 8.26 -20.19 -9.54
CA ALA A 130 9.15 -19.98 -10.68
C ALA A 130 10.04 -21.19 -10.94
N GLU A 131 10.58 -21.83 -9.89
CA GLU A 131 11.48 -22.99 -9.99
C GLU A 131 10.79 -24.21 -10.62
N VAL A 132 9.50 -24.44 -10.33
CA VAL A 132 8.72 -25.51 -10.98
C VAL A 132 8.20 -25.12 -12.36
N GLY A 133 8.56 -23.93 -12.86
CA GLY A 133 8.24 -23.45 -14.20
C GLY A 133 6.80 -22.98 -14.39
N LEU A 134 6.12 -22.54 -13.33
CA LEU A 134 4.84 -21.82 -13.47
C LEU A 134 5.05 -20.51 -14.22
N LYS A 135 4.06 -20.10 -14.99
CA LYS A 135 4.11 -18.91 -15.84
C LYS A 135 2.83 -18.08 -15.70
N LYS A 136 2.92 -16.80 -16.07
CA LYS A 136 1.77 -15.90 -16.20
C LYS A 136 0.67 -16.57 -17.04
N GLY A 137 -0.57 -16.54 -16.56
CA GLY A 137 -1.72 -17.12 -17.19
C GLY A 137 -1.94 -18.62 -16.91
N ASP A 138 -1.08 -19.33 -16.17
CA ASP A 138 -1.34 -20.71 -15.79
C ASP A 138 -2.59 -20.80 -14.90
N ILE A 139 -3.62 -21.52 -15.35
CA ILE A 139 -4.92 -21.65 -14.67
C ILE A 139 -4.81 -22.73 -13.59
N ILE A 140 -5.09 -22.38 -12.35
CA ILE A 140 -5.10 -23.32 -11.23
C ILE A 140 -6.37 -24.16 -11.28
N LEU A 141 -6.22 -25.49 -11.38
CA LEU A 141 -7.33 -26.45 -11.46
C LEU A 141 -7.59 -27.16 -10.13
N SER A 142 -6.54 -27.65 -9.48
CA SER A 142 -6.64 -28.26 -8.15
C SER A 142 -5.35 -28.12 -7.35
N ILE A 143 -5.47 -28.18 -6.03
CA ILE A 143 -4.40 -28.27 -5.05
C ILE A 143 -4.62 -29.59 -4.33
N ASP A 144 -3.69 -30.54 -4.48
CA ASP A 144 -3.92 -31.94 -4.16
C ASP A 144 -5.24 -32.43 -4.78
N ASP A 145 -6.16 -32.97 -3.98
CA ASP A 145 -7.46 -33.46 -4.41
C ASP A 145 -8.56 -32.37 -4.37
N SER A 146 -8.25 -31.18 -3.85
CA SER A 146 -9.19 -30.06 -3.74
C SER A 146 -9.32 -29.32 -5.06
N VAL A 147 -10.52 -29.29 -5.64
CA VAL A 147 -10.84 -28.57 -6.88
C VAL A 147 -10.94 -27.06 -6.59
N MET A 148 -10.25 -26.26 -7.40
CA MET A 148 -10.19 -24.78 -7.25
C MET A 148 -11.13 -24.04 -8.23
N THR A 149 -12.08 -24.76 -8.81
CA THR A 149 -13.13 -24.19 -9.67
C THR A 149 -14.07 -23.34 -8.83
N ASP A 150 -14.43 -22.16 -9.32
CA ASP A 150 -15.40 -21.23 -8.69
C ASP A 150 -15.02 -20.83 -7.25
N LYS A 151 -13.74 -20.89 -6.93
CA LYS A 151 -13.20 -20.44 -5.64
C LYS A 151 -12.69 -19.01 -5.73
N THR A 152 -12.73 -18.30 -4.59
CA THR A 152 -12.20 -16.94 -4.48
C THR A 152 -10.67 -16.95 -4.43
N VAL A 153 -10.05 -15.80 -4.75
CA VAL A 153 -8.59 -15.59 -4.62
C VAL A 153 -8.12 -15.90 -3.19
N SER A 154 -8.88 -15.47 -2.17
CA SER A 154 -8.55 -15.73 -0.77
C SER A 154 -8.51 -17.23 -0.48
N TYR A 155 -9.55 -17.95 -0.86
CA TYR A 155 -9.62 -19.41 -0.66
C TYR A 155 -8.43 -20.15 -1.30
N VAL A 156 -8.12 -19.83 -2.55
CA VAL A 156 -6.98 -20.47 -3.25
C VAL A 156 -5.66 -20.06 -2.60
N SER A 157 -5.51 -18.79 -2.21
CA SER A 157 -4.32 -18.29 -1.53
C SER A 157 -4.05 -19.01 -0.21
N GLU A 158 -5.10 -19.26 0.60
CA GLU A 158 -4.99 -20.01 1.85
C GLU A 158 -4.50 -21.45 1.63
N HIS A 159 -4.96 -22.11 0.57
CA HIS A 159 -4.52 -23.48 0.23
C HIS A 159 -3.10 -23.53 -0.36
N LEU A 160 -2.66 -22.45 -1.02
CA LEU A 160 -1.27 -22.34 -1.51
C LEU A 160 -0.28 -22.03 -0.36
N ARG A 161 -0.74 -21.39 0.71
CA ARG A 161 0.02 -21.16 1.94
C ARG A 161 0.00 -22.40 2.83
N GLY A 162 0.85 -22.42 3.84
CA GLY A 162 0.95 -23.49 4.82
C GLY A 162 2.35 -23.52 5.43
N ASP A 163 2.67 -24.55 6.22
CA ASP A 163 3.97 -24.64 6.88
C ASP A 163 5.12 -24.82 5.89
N ALA A 164 6.23 -24.12 6.13
CA ALA A 164 7.43 -24.25 5.32
C ALA A 164 7.96 -25.68 5.35
N GLY A 165 8.37 -26.19 4.18
CA GLY A 165 8.83 -27.59 4.01
C GLY A 165 7.72 -28.58 3.65
N THR A 166 6.43 -28.21 3.80
CA THR A 166 5.32 -29.05 3.34
C THR A 166 5.20 -29.00 1.82
N SER A 167 4.78 -30.11 1.21
CA SER A 167 4.62 -30.23 -0.25
C SER A 167 3.20 -30.60 -0.62
N PHE A 168 2.79 -30.18 -1.79
CA PHE A 168 1.49 -30.54 -2.39
C PHE A 168 1.63 -30.67 -3.91
N ILE A 169 0.61 -31.23 -4.55
CA ILE A 169 0.52 -31.34 -6.01
C ILE A 169 -0.39 -30.23 -6.53
N LEU A 170 0.17 -29.32 -7.32
CA LEU A 170 -0.60 -28.29 -8.03
C LEU A 170 -0.90 -28.78 -9.45
N LYS A 171 -2.19 -28.84 -9.80
CA LYS A 171 -2.63 -29.12 -11.17
C LYS A 171 -2.99 -27.80 -11.85
N VAL A 172 -2.31 -27.50 -12.96
CA VAL A 172 -2.56 -26.29 -13.74
C VAL A 172 -2.80 -26.61 -15.21
N LYS A 173 -3.59 -25.74 -15.87
CA LYS A 173 -3.73 -25.75 -17.34
C LYS A 173 -3.03 -24.52 -17.89
N ARG A 174 -2.07 -24.73 -18.80
CA ARG A 174 -1.36 -23.65 -19.48
C ARG A 174 -2.07 -23.28 -20.77
N PRO A 175 -2.68 -22.08 -20.88
CA PRO A 175 -3.44 -21.68 -22.07
C PRO A 175 -2.57 -21.65 -23.34
N SER A 176 -1.33 -21.18 -23.24
CA SER A 176 -0.40 -21.06 -24.38
C SER A 176 -0.11 -22.39 -25.08
N THR A 177 -0.09 -23.51 -24.36
CA THR A 177 0.16 -24.86 -24.91
C THR A 177 -1.07 -25.76 -24.89
N LYS A 178 -2.17 -25.33 -24.25
CA LYS A 178 -3.37 -26.12 -23.96
C LYS A 178 -3.11 -27.39 -23.12
N LYS A 179 -1.90 -27.55 -22.56
CA LYS A 179 -1.51 -28.72 -21.75
C LYS A 179 -1.94 -28.53 -20.29
N THR A 180 -2.37 -29.64 -19.70
CA THR A 180 -2.56 -29.75 -18.25
C THR A 180 -1.31 -30.41 -17.65
N MET A 181 -0.79 -29.83 -16.58
CA MET A 181 0.42 -30.26 -15.89
C MET A 181 0.10 -30.50 -14.41
N LYS A 182 0.80 -31.48 -13.82
CA LYS A 182 0.85 -31.67 -12.36
C LYS A 182 2.27 -31.36 -11.92
N VAL A 183 2.43 -30.44 -11.01
CA VAL A 183 3.74 -30.05 -10.46
C VAL A 183 3.73 -30.22 -8.96
N LYS A 184 4.76 -30.84 -8.42
CA LYS A 184 4.98 -30.93 -6.97
C LYS A 184 5.65 -29.65 -6.53
N ILE A 185 5.05 -28.93 -5.58
CA ILE A 185 5.58 -27.69 -5.01
C ILE A 185 5.84 -27.90 -3.53
N THR A 186 7.01 -27.49 -3.07
CA THR A 186 7.35 -27.44 -1.64
C THR A 186 7.26 -26.00 -1.17
N ARG A 187 6.40 -25.74 -0.17
CA ARG A 187 6.27 -24.41 0.43
C ARG A 187 7.58 -24.00 1.09
N ARG A 188 7.96 -22.76 0.88
CA ARG A 188 9.11 -22.16 1.57
C ARG A 188 8.67 -20.93 2.33
N ALA A 189 9.48 -20.52 3.31
CA ALA A 189 9.38 -19.18 3.86
C ALA A 189 9.73 -18.18 2.75
N ILE A 190 8.75 -17.39 2.35
CA ILE A 190 8.87 -16.35 1.33
C ILE A 190 9.09 -15.03 2.06
N GLN A 191 10.16 -14.35 1.76
CA GLN A 191 10.37 -12.97 2.18
C GLN A 191 10.09 -12.07 0.98
N MET A 192 9.06 -11.22 1.12
CA MET A 192 8.78 -10.23 0.09
C MET A 192 9.96 -9.25 -0.02
N PRO A 193 10.55 -9.07 -1.22
CA PRO A 193 11.67 -8.15 -1.37
C PRO A 193 11.21 -6.71 -1.10
N ALA A 194 11.82 -6.08 -0.09
CA ALA A 194 11.55 -4.69 0.22
C ALA A 194 12.12 -3.75 -0.85
N VAL A 195 13.32 -4.06 -1.35
CA VAL A 195 13.93 -3.39 -2.51
C VAL A 195 13.46 -4.13 -3.77
N SER A 196 12.50 -3.54 -4.46
CA SER A 196 11.91 -4.14 -5.66
C SER A 196 12.82 -4.04 -6.88
N TYR A 197 13.63 -2.99 -6.96
CA TYR A 197 14.62 -2.77 -8.00
C TYR A 197 15.69 -1.79 -7.53
N TYR A 198 16.93 -2.00 -7.95
CA TYR A 198 17.98 -1.00 -7.90
C TYR A 198 18.94 -1.17 -9.08
N GLY A 199 19.55 -0.09 -9.51
CA GLY A 199 20.53 -0.12 -10.58
C GLY A 199 21.11 1.25 -10.91
N LEU A 200 22.32 1.23 -11.49
CA LEU A 200 22.93 2.43 -12.02
C LEU A 200 22.27 2.77 -13.36
N GLN A 201 21.77 3.98 -13.47
CA GLN A 201 21.13 4.53 -14.66
C GLN A 201 22.11 5.47 -15.39
N GLN A 202 21.60 6.15 -16.45
CA GLN A 202 22.38 7.15 -17.16
C GLN A 202 22.95 8.24 -16.20
N ASP A 203 24.01 8.90 -16.59
CA ASP A 203 24.66 10.01 -15.88
C ASP A 203 25.13 9.64 -14.47
N ASN A 204 25.49 8.36 -14.25
CA ASN A 204 25.90 7.82 -12.97
C ASN A 204 24.88 8.03 -11.84
N ILE A 205 23.61 8.04 -12.17
CA ILE A 205 22.51 8.16 -11.20
C ILE A 205 22.10 6.77 -10.74
N GLY A 206 22.25 6.46 -9.45
CA GLY A 206 21.70 5.27 -8.84
C GLY A 206 20.20 5.45 -8.59
N TYR A 207 19.40 4.48 -8.97
CA TYR A 207 17.98 4.42 -8.65
C TYR A 207 17.68 3.21 -7.78
N LEU A 208 16.88 3.41 -6.71
CA LEU A 208 16.43 2.36 -5.82
C LEU A 208 14.95 2.54 -5.50
N SER A 209 14.16 1.51 -5.78
CA SER A 209 12.74 1.43 -5.42
C SER A 209 12.58 0.60 -4.15
N LEU A 210 12.08 1.25 -3.08
CA LEU A 210 11.75 0.61 -1.81
C LEU A 210 10.24 0.50 -1.68
N SER A 211 9.70 -0.73 -1.75
CA SER A 211 8.25 -0.98 -1.73
C SER A 211 7.64 -0.98 -0.34
N GLN A 212 8.42 -1.34 0.69
CA GLN A 212 7.93 -1.42 2.07
C GLN A 212 9.08 -1.40 3.07
N PHE A 213 8.84 -0.86 4.28
CA PHE A 213 9.80 -0.91 5.39
C PHE A 213 9.60 -2.18 6.24
N THR A 214 9.90 -3.35 5.64
CA THR A 214 9.89 -4.63 6.36
C THR A 214 11.15 -4.81 7.18
N ASP A 215 11.12 -5.73 8.17
CA ASP A 215 12.27 -6.01 9.02
C ASP A 215 13.51 -6.38 8.21
N GLY A 216 14.60 -5.65 8.44
CA GLY A 216 15.88 -5.84 7.79
C GLY A 216 16.04 -5.16 6.43
N CYS A 217 15.03 -4.43 5.94
CA CYS A 217 15.10 -3.76 4.64
C CYS A 217 16.24 -2.73 4.55
N SER A 218 16.62 -2.10 5.64
CA SER A 218 17.76 -1.16 5.68
C SER A 218 19.09 -1.80 5.30
N LYS A 219 19.26 -3.11 5.58
CA LYS A 219 20.45 -3.86 5.15
C LYS A 219 20.45 -4.06 3.63
N ASP A 220 19.27 -4.32 3.04
CA ASP A 220 19.13 -4.47 1.59
C ASP A 220 19.35 -3.13 0.87
N VAL A 221 18.78 -2.03 1.40
CA VAL A 221 19.03 -0.68 0.90
C VAL A 221 20.52 -0.34 0.98
N ARG A 222 21.16 -0.64 2.11
CA ARG A 222 22.60 -0.41 2.30
C ARG A 222 23.44 -1.20 1.29
N ARG A 223 23.13 -2.47 1.10
CA ARG A 223 23.83 -3.33 0.12
C ARG A 223 23.68 -2.76 -1.29
N ALA A 224 22.46 -2.46 -1.71
CA ALA A 224 22.16 -1.91 -3.04
C ALA A 224 22.87 -0.56 -3.27
N PHE A 225 22.85 0.33 -2.27
CA PHE A 225 23.55 1.62 -2.32
C PHE A 225 25.06 1.44 -2.50
N LEU A 226 25.69 0.58 -1.71
CA LEU A 226 27.12 0.32 -1.80
C LEU A 226 27.50 -0.37 -3.11
N ASP A 227 26.67 -1.26 -3.65
CA ASP A 227 26.90 -1.88 -4.95
C ASP A 227 26.89 -0.84 -6.08
N MET A 228 25.92 0.07 -6.07
CA MET A 228 25.89 1.17 -7.05
C MET A 228 27.07 2.14 -6.87
N LYS A 229 27.50 2.42 -5.63
CA LYS A 229 28.72 3.23 -5.38
C LYS A 229 29.96 2.58 -5.99
N LYS A 230 30.13 1.27 -5.85
CA LYS A 230 31.24 0.55 -6.49
C LYS A 230 31.21 0.62 -8.02
N GLN A 231 30.01 0.74 -8.61
CA GLN A 231 29.82 0.91 -10.05
C GLN A 231 30.03 2.36 -10.52
N GLY A 232 30.34 3.29 -9.63
CA GLY A 232 30.59 4.69 -9.97
C GLY A 232 29.41 5.63 -9.79
N MET A 233 28.40 5.26 -8.98
CA MET A 233 27.28 6.15 -8.65
C MET A 233 27.76 7.47 -8.03
N GLN A 234 27.28 8.58 -8.58
CA GLN A 234 27.59 9.96 -8.13
C GLN A 234 26.37 10.71 -7.59
N LYS A 235 25.18 10.27 -7.92
CA LYS A 235 23.89 10.86 -7.58
C LYS A 235 22.90 9.75 -7.27
N PHE A 236 21.93 9.97 -6.39
CA PHE A 236 21.04 8.92 -5.93
C PHE A 236 19.58 9.34 -5.96
N VAL A 237 18.73 8.44 -6.41
CA VAL A 237 17.25 8.57 -6.34
C VAL A 237 16.68 7.42 -5.52
N LEU A 238 16.03 7.78 -4.41
CA LEU A 238 15.26 6.86 -3.58
C LEU A 238 13.78 6.99 -3.93
N ASP A 239 13.20 5.94 -4.48
CA ASP A 239 11.77 5.92 -4.82
C ASP A 239 10.95 5.28 -3.70
N LEU A 240 10.13 6.12 -3.05
CA LEU A 240 9.18 5.75 -1.99
C LEU A 240 7.73 5.86 -2.46
N ARG A 241 7.48 6.01 -3.75
CA ARG A 241 6.12 6.05 -4.29
C ARG A 241 5.42 4.71 -4.05
N ASN A 242 4.14 4.77 -3.71
CA ASN A 242 3.30 3.63 -3.34
C ASN A 242 3.79 2.81 -2.14
N ASN A 243 4.75 3.34 -1.36
CA ASN A 243 5.24 2.70 -0.15
C ASN A 243 4.44 3.19 1.07
N GLY A 244 3.55 2.34 1.57
CA GLY A 244 2.69 2.63 2.73
C GLY A 244 3.41 2.71 4.08
N GLY A 245 4.74 2.56 4.11
CA GLY A 245 5.56 2.61 5.33
C GLY A 245 5.93 1.22 5.86
N GLY A 246 5.92 1.09 7.17
CA GLY A 246 6.33 -0.11 7.91
C GLY A 246 7.10 0.24 9.19
N SER A 247 8.23 -0.42 9.41
CA SER A 247 9.04 -0.28 10.62
C SER A 247 9.67 1.11 10.74
N LEU A 248 9.36 1.82 11.83
CA LEU A 248 10.01 3.08 12.20
C LEU A 248 11.53 2.89 12.35
N GLN A 249 11.96 1.79 12.96
CA GLN A 249 13.38 1.52 13.18
C GLN A 249 14.13 1.37 11.86
N GLU A 250 13.52 0.74 10.86
CA GLU A 250 14.13 0.59 9.54
C GLU A 250 14.26 1.95 8.83
N ALA A 251 13.29 2.86 8.97
CA ALA A 251 13.41 4.23 8.47
C ALA A 251 14.59 4.97 9.11
N ILE A 252 14.74 4.87 10.44
CA ILE A 252 15.89 5.45 11.16
C ILE A 252 17.20 4.85 10.67
N ASN A 253 17.28 3.54 10.48
CA ASN A 253 18.47 2.87 9.98
C ASN A 253 18.85 3.31 8.55
N ILE A 254 17.86 3.57 7.68
CA ILE A 254 18.11 4.13 6.35
C ILE A 254 18.60 5.58 6.44
N LEU A 255 17.97 6.41 7.28
CA LEU A 255 18.38 7.79 7.50
C LEU A 255 19.82 7.89 8.03
N ASN A 256 20.23 6.98 8.92
CA ASN A 256 21.62 6.87 9.42
C ASN A 256 22.68 6.76 8.29
N MET A 257 22.31 6.37 7.09
CA MET A 257 23.25 6.28 5.97
C MET A 257 23.58 7.65 5.33
N PHE A 258 22.70 8.64 5.52
CA PHE A 258 22.71 9.89 4.76
C PHE A 258 22.92 11.14 5.59
N VAL A 259 22.75 11.08 6.90
CA VAL A 259 22.81 12.25 7.78
C VAL A 259 23.84 12.04 8.91
N PRO A 260 24.45 13.12 9.43
CA PRO A 260 25.44 13.03 10.49
C PRO A 260 24.92 12.30 11.74
N LYS A 261 25.84 11.75 12.52
CA LYS A 261 25.57 11.13 13.79
C LYS A 261 25.06 12.13 14.83
N ASP A 262 24.35 11.64 15.84
CA ASP A 262 23.82 12.38 17.00
C ASP A 262 22.72 13.43 16.65
N LEU A 263 22.03 13.26 15.51
CA LEU A 263 20.86 14.07 15.15
C LEU A 263 19.56 13.40 15.56
N THR A 264 18.66 14.13 16.18
CA THR A 264 17.30 13.68 16.44
C THR A 264 16.50 13.70 15.14
N LEU A 265 16.03 12.52 14.70
CA LEU A 265 15.28 12.34 13.46
C LEU A 265 13.76 12.29 13.69
N VAL A 266 13.36 11.67 14.79
CA VAL A 266 11.94 11.50 15.12
C VAL A 266 11.76 11.58 16.62
N ARG A 267 10.70 12.25 17.03
CA ARG A 267 10.22 12.26 18.41
C ARG A 267 8.83 11.67 18.45
N THR A 268 8.59 10.66 19.29
CA THR A 268 7.25 10.08 19.50
C THR A 268 6.67 10.56 20.82
N LEU A 269 5.45 11.11 20.78
CA LEU A 269 4.75 11.62 21.94
C LEU A 269 3.36 10.99 22.04
N GLY A 270 3.08 10.34 23.17
CA GLY A 270 1.82 9.68 23.45
C GLY A 270 1.24 10.04 24.82
N LYS A 271 0.07 9.47 25.14
CA LYS A 271 -0.61 9.64 26.44
C LYS A 271 0.27 9.18 27.60
N MET A 272 0.93 8.05 27.42
CA MET A 272 1.85 7.50 28.43
C MET A 272 3.24 8.12 28.27
N LYS A 273 3.59 9.11 29.07
CA LYS A 273 4.89 9.82 28.98
C LYS A 273 6.11 8.88 29.00
N ARG A 274 6.04 7.75 29.72
CA ARG A 274 7.13 6.75 29.77
C ARG A 274 7.41 6.05 28.44
N THR A 275 6.49 6.14 27.46
CA THR A 275 6.64 5.56 26.12
C THR A 275 7.11 6.58 25.09
N ASN A 276 7.24 7.85 25.48
CA ASN A 276 7.81 8.87 24.62
C ASN A 276 9.29 8.56 24.35
N ARG A 277 9.70 8.71 23.09
CA ARG A 277 11.07 8.41 22.67
C ARG A 277 11.56 9.43 21.66
N ASP A 278 12.84 9.75 21.76
CA ASP A 278 13.60 10.43 20.72
C ASP A 278 14.44 9.37 19.99
N TYR A 279 14.35 9.37 18.68
CA TYR A 279 15.12 8.50 17.79
C TYR A 279 16.21 9.34 17.16
N THR A 280 17.45 9.02 17.49
CA THR A 280 18.64 9.74 17.02
C THR A 280 19.47 8.86 16.13
N THR A 281 20.27 9.48 15.27
CA THR A 281 21.32 8.79 14.51
C THR A 281 22.41 8.32 15.45
N THR A 282 22.88 7.09 15.25
CA THR A 282 23.82 6.43 16.20
C THR A 282 25.12 5.98 15.57
N VAL A 283 25.19 5.97 14.23
CA VAL A 283 26.36 5.49 13.47
C VAL A 283 26.85 6.57 12.50
N GLU A 284 28.11 6.47 12.11
CA GLU A 284 28.66 7.32 11.06
C GLU A 284 27.96 7.07 9.73
N PRO A 285 27.60 8.13 8.99
CA PRO A 285 26.93 8.02 7.72
C PRO A 285 27.82 7.39 6.63
N ILE A 286 27.17 6.79 5.63
CA ILE A 286 27.89 6.30 4.45
C ILE A 286 28.26 7.47 3.52
N ASP A 287 27.35 8.42 3.37
CA ASP A 287 27.54 9.57 2.48
C ASP A 287 26.60 10.72 2.85
N THR A 288 27.18 11.84 3.25
CA THR A 288 26.43 13.07 3.56
C THR A 288 26.45 14.08 2.41
N LEU A 289 27.25 13.86 1.38
CA LEU A 289 27.52 14.86 0.33
C LEU A 289 26.86 14.56 -1.00
N MET A 290 26.70 13.26 -1.35
CA MET A 290 26.09 12.84 -2.61
C MET A 290 24.70 13.48 -2.78
N PRO A 291 24.40 14.11 -3.95
CA PRO A 291 23.07 14.61 -4.24
C PRO A 291 22.02 13.50 -4.19
N VAL A 292 20.92 13.73 -3.46
CA VAL A 292 19.83 12.77 -3.27
C VAL A 292 18.49 13.41 -3.64
N VAL A 293 17.70 12.71 -4.43
CA VAL A 293 16.29 13.01 -4.68
C VAL A 293 15.44 11.87 -4.11
N VAL A 294 14.36 12.20 -3.43
CA VAL A 294 13.37 11.23 -2.96
C VAL A 294 12.08 11.42 -3.74
N LEU A 295 11.64 10.37 -4.44
CA LEU A 295 10.36 10.36 -5.13
C LEU A 295 9.24 9.94 -4.18
N VAL A 296 8.16 10.70 -4.14
CA VAL A 296 7.00 10.44 -3.28
C VAL A 296 5.67 10.64 -4.01
N ASN A 297 4.61 10.00 -3.52
CA ASN A 297 3.25 10.24 -4.00
C ASN A 297 2.21 10.12 -2.86
N ALA A 298 0.93 10.27 -3.19
CA ALA A 298 -0.17 10.22 -2.24
C ALA A 298 -0.29 8.89 -1.46
N ASN A 299 0.37 7.83 -1.92
CA ASN A 299 0.43 6.53 -1.26
C ASN A 299 1.72 6.34 -0.41
N SER A 300 2.65 7.30 -0.46
CA SER A 300 3.82 7.32 0.44
C SER A 300 3.34 7.70 1.85
N ALA A 301 3.44 6.78 2.81
CA ALA A 301 2.88 6.98 4.13
C ALA A 301 3.81 6.55 5.27
N SER A 302 3.61 7.09 6.49
CA SER A 302 4.25 6.63 7.73
C SER A 302 5.80 6.64 7.65
N ALA A 303 6.48 5.48 7.67
CA ALA A 303 7.95 5.37 7.58
C ALA A 303 8.52 6.03 6.31
N SER A 304 7.77 6.02 5.18
CA SER A 304 8.15 6.76 3.98
C SER A 304 8.13 8.27 4.21
N GLU A 305 7.16 8.77 4.96
CA GLU A 305 7.04 10.18 5.31
C GLU A 305 8.07 10.60 6.37
N ILE A 306 8.40 9.70 7.29
CA ILE A 306 9.52 9.90 8.22
C ILE A 306 10.82 10.05 7.43
N THR A 307 11.08 9.14 6.48
CA THR A 307 12.30 9.16 5.68
C THR A 307 12.38 10.41 4.79
N SER A 308 11.35 10.67 3.99
CA SER A 308 11.33 11.83 3.09
C SER A 308 11.29 13.15 3.85
N GLY A 309 10.46 13.25 4.90
CA GLY A 309 10.31 14.45 5.69
C GLY A 309 11.54 14.80 6.52
N SER A 310 12.22 13.80 7.10
CA SER A 310 13.48 14.05 7.82
C SER A 310 14.60 14.50 6.89
N LEU A 311 14.71 13.92 5.69
CA LEU A 311 15.68 14.36 4.68
C LEU A 311 15.36 15.77 4.17
N GLN A 312 14.07 16.13 4.04
CA GLN A 312 13.62 17.48 3.70
C GLN A 312 13.97 18.48 4.80
N ASP A 313 13.59 18.18 6.05
CA ASP A 313 13.79 19.09 7.18
C ASP A 313 15.27 19.36 7.49
N LEU A 314 16.14 18.41 7.19
CA LEU A 314 17.58 18.51 7.31
C LEU A 314 18.27 19.06 6.05
N ASP A 315 17.52 19.48 5.04
CA ASP A 315 18.03 19.93 3.74
C ASP A 315 19.03 18.95 3.10
N ARG A 316 18.83 17.65 3.35
CA ARG A 316 19.74 16.60 2.87
C ARG A 316 19.35 16.06 1.49
N ALA A 317 18.08 16.10 1.14
CA ALA A 317 17.56 15.65 -0.14
C ALA A 317 16.46 16.58 -0.65
N VAL A 318 16.29 16.62 -1.97
CA VAL A 318 15.14 17.25 -2.61
C VAL A 318 14.01 16.22 -2.69
N ILE A 319 12.83 16.59 -2.22
CA ILE A 319 11.63 15.76 -2.32
C ILE A 319 10.86 16.14 -3.58
N LEU A 320 10.60 15.16 -4.45
CA LEU A 320 9.97 15.36 -5.74
C LEU A 320 8.75 14.42 -5.91
N GLY A 321 7.68 14.92 -6.48
CA GLY A 321 6.50 14.12 -6.77
C GLY A 321 5.20 14.80 -6.41
N THR A 322 4.32 14.14 -5.69
CA THR A 322 3.08 14.70 -5.18
C THR A 322 3.01 14.58 -3.66
N ARG A 323 2.16 15.40 -3.03
CA ARG A 323 1.97 15.41 -1.58
C ARG A 323 1.69 13.99 -1.06
N THR A 324 2.34 13.62 0.05
CA THR A 324 2.24 12.31 0.67
C THR A 324 0.93 12.10 1.43
N TYR A 325 0.72 10.91 1.98
CA TYR A 325 -0.53 10.48 2.61
C TYR A 325 -0.91 11.29 3.86
N GLY A 326 0.04 11.63 4.73
CA GLY A 326 -0.21 12.34 5.99
C GLY A 326 -0.53 11.44 7.17
N LYS A 327 0.16 10.30 7.32
CA LYS A 327 0.03 9.41 8.47
C LYS A 327 1.12 9.71 9.50
N GLY A 328 0.80 10.54 10.49
CA GLY A 328 1.68 10.92 11.61
C GLY A 328 1.43 10.17 12.92
N LEU A 329 0.82 8.98 12.85
CA LEU A 329 0.45 8.14 13.99
C LEU A 329 1.36 6.92 14.08
N VAL A 330 1.74 6.56 15.32
CA VAL A 330 2.54 5.37 15.61
C VAL A 330 1.64 4.31 16.23
N GLN A 331 1.65 3.11 15.64
CA GLN A 331 0.97 1.95 16.20
C GLN A 331 1.95 1.05 16.95
N LEU A 332 1.52 0.54 18.09
CA LEU A 332 2.07 -0.67 18.67
C LEU A 332 1.46 -1.84 17.89
N PRO A 333 2.25 -2.58 17.10
CA PRO A 333 1.67 -3.49 16.10
C PRO A 333 1.12 -4.78 16.70
N ASN A 334 1.57 -5.16 17.91
CA ASN A 334 1.24 -6.46 18.51
C ASN A 334 1.08 -6.32 20.01
N LEU A 335 -0.12 -6.00 20.47
CA LEU A 335 -0.50 -6.06 21.89
C LEU A 335 -1.30 -7.35 22.10
N PRO A 336 -0.74 -8.35 22.83
CA PRO A 336 -1.41 -9.61 23.05
C PRO A 336 -2.72 -9.44 23.83
N LEU A 337 -3.76 -10.13 23.40
CA LEU A 337 -5.05 -10.23 24.06
C LEU A 337 -5.33 -11.68 24.44
N PRO A 338 -6.30 -11.94 25.37
CA PRO A 338 -6.77 -13.29 25.64
C PRO A 338 -7.18 -14.05 24.37
N TYR A 339 -7.16 -15.38 24.44
CA TYR A 339 -7.54 -16.28 23.33
C TYR A 339 -6.74 -16.02 22.03
N ASN A 340 -5.42 -15.82 22.19
CA ASN A 340 -4.48 -15.60 21.07
C ASN A 340 -4.83 -14.42 20.13
N GLY A 341 -5.75 -13.56 20.54
CA GLY A 341 -6.06 -12.33 19.83
C GLY A 341 -4.93 -11.32 19.93
N ASN A 342 -4.91 -10.36 19.03
CA ASN A 342 -3.94 -9.27 19.02
C ASN A 342 -4.63 -7.93 18.75
N LEU A 343 -4.13 -6.88 19.37
CA LEU A 343 -4.55 -5.51 19.13
C LEU A 343 -3.39 -4.71 18.55
N LYS A 344 -3.58 -4.16 17.38
CA LYS A 344 -2.73 -3.11 16.81
C LYS A 344 -3.30 -1.78 17.27
N LEU A 345 -2.57 -1.06 18.10
CA LEU A 345 -3.07 0.11 18.83
C LEU A 345 -2.28 1.37 18.48
N THR A 346 -2.95 2.44 18.10
CA THR A 346 -2.34 3.77 17.99
C THR A 346 -2.02 4.32 19.36
N THR A 347 -0.72 4.53 19.64
CA THR A 347 -0.22 4.91 20.96
C THR A 347 0.44 6.28 21.03
N ALA A 348 0.92 6.83 19.88
CA ALA A 348 1.63 8.09 19.85
C ALA A 348 1.46 8.80 18.50
N LYS A 349 1.79 10.10 18.49
CA LYS A 349 2.11 10.88 17.29
C LYS A 349 3.61 10.99 17.14
N TYR A 350 4.09 11.14 15.91
CA TYR A 350 5.49 11.43 15.69
C TYR A 350 5.71 12.81 15.09
N TYR A 351 6.87 13.37 15.42
CA TYR A 351 7.35 14.67 15.02
C TYR A 351 8.71 14.51 14.37
N ILE A 352 8.92 15.11 13.21
CA ILE A 352 10.17 15.04 12.42
C ILE A 352 11.09 16.21 12.77
N PRO A 353 12.32 16.33 12.23
CA PRO A 353 13.36 17.22 12.76
C PRO A 353 12.97 18.68 12.94
N SER A 354 12.15 19.25 12.07
CA SER A 354 11.63 20.62 12.21
C SER A 354 10.67 20.80 13.42
N GLY A 355 10.24 19.71 14.04
CA GLY A 355 9.22 19.70 15.11
C GLY A 355 7.79 19.62 14.61
N ARG A 356 7.55 19.56 13.30
CA ARG A 356 6.22 19.42 12.73
C ARG A 356 5.67 18.00 12.86
N CYS A 357 4.34 17.90 13.09
CA CYS A 357 3.59 16.66 12.97
C CYS A 357 2.90 16.62 11.62
N ILE A 358 3.18 15.60 10.82
CA ILE A 358 2.65 15.50 9.45
C ILE A 358 1.23 14.92 9.37
N GLN A 359 0.60 14.61 10.51
CA GLN A 359 -0.74 14.02 10.56
C GLN A 359 -1.76 14.93 9.85
N ALA A 360 -2.25 14.47 8.69
CA ALA A 360 -3.18 15.24 7.85
C ALA A 360 -4.63 15.18 8.30
N ILE A 361 -5.02 14.17 9.09
CA ILE A 361 -6.42 13.84 9.32
C ILE A 361 -6.74 13.94 10.80
N ASN A 362 -7.82 14.64 11.11
CA ASN A 362 -8.42 14.65 12.44
C ASN A 362 -9.55 13.62 12.49
N TYR A 363 -9.26 12.40 12.90
CA TYR A 363 -10.23 11.30 12.97
C TYR A 363 -11.33 11.51 14.03
N LYS A 364 -11.11 12.36 15.04
CA LYS A 364 -12.08 12.58 16.12
C LYS A 364 -13.42 13.16 15.66
N HIS A 365 -13.47 13.73 14.47
CA HIS A 365 -14.66 14.36 13.90
C HIS A 365 -15.05 13.83 12.50
N ALA A 366 -14.29 12.87 11.97
CA ALA A 366 -14.58 12.30 10.67
C ALA A 366 -15.74 11.30 10.76
N LYS A 367 -16.95 11.75 10.50
CA LYS A 367 -18.07 10.83 10.20
C LYS A 367 -17.69 10.02 8.95
N GLY A 368 -17.25 8.78 9.13
CA GLY A 368 -16.99 7.85 8.04
C GLY A 368 -15.58 7.86 7.44
N GLY A 369 -14.55 8.42 8.11
CA GLY A 369 -13.15 8.26 7.70
C GLY A 369 -12.74 9.03 6.44
N TYR A 370 -13.47 10.07 6.07
CA TYR A 370 -13.11 10.92 4.93
C TYR A 370 -11.86 11.75 5.24
N LYS A 371 -10.90 11.67 4.32
CA LYS A 371 -9.72 12.55 4.30
C LYS A 371 -10.17 13.98 3.97
N GLU A 372 -10.36 14.81 4.95
CA GLU A 372 -10.35 16.24 4.70
C GLU A 372 -8.90 16.71 4.63
N HIS A 373 -8.49 17.20 3.48
CA HIS A 373 -7.26 17.95 3.34
C HIS A 373 -7.38 19.21 4.21
N VAL A 374 -6.51 19.31 5.23
CA VAL A 374 -6.40 20.55 5.98
C VAL A 374 -5.86 21.63 5.02
N PRO A 375 -6.61 22.70 4.74
CA PRO A 375 -6.10 23.80 3.90
C PRO A 375 -4.80 24.36 4.48
N ASP A 376 -3.86 24.73 3.63
CA ASP A 376 -2.57 25.29 4.09
C ASP A 376 -2.74 26.50 5.03
N SER A 377 -3.85 27.25 4.90
CA SER A 377 -4.22 28.35 5.81
C SER A 377 -4.49 27.92 7.27
N LEU A 378 -4.81 26.67 7.52
CA LEU A 378 -5.06 26.12 8.85
C LEU A 378 -3.86 25.33 9.41
N THR A 379 -2.76 25.24 8.66
CA THR A 379 -1.53 24.57 9.06
C THR A 379 -0.54 25.53 9.70
N LYS A 380 0.37 25.01 10.53
CA LYS A 380 1.45 25.79 11.15
C LYS A 380 2.68 25.76 10.27
N VAL A 381 3.39 26.88 10.24
CA VAL A 381 4.67 27.02 9.55
C VAL A 381 5.79 26.56 10.46
N PHE A 382 6.70 25.79 9.89
CA PHE A 382 7.98 25.35 10.46
C PHE A 382 9.09 25.63 9.45
N HIS A 383 10.33 25.44 9.87
CA HIS A 383 11.49 25.70 9.00
C HIS A 383 12.43 24.51 9.00
N THR A 384 13.02 24.24 7.83
CA THR A 384 14.11 23.29 7.67
C THR A 384 15.40 23.79 8.31
N ALA A 385 16.44 22.98 8.35
CA ALA A 385 17.76 23.37 8.88
C ALA A 385 18.32 24.65 8.21
N ASN A 386 18.10 24.82 6.89
CA ASN A 386 18.53 26.00 6.14
C ASN A 386 17.49 27.14 6.16
N GLY A 387 16.35 26.98 6.85
CA GLY A 387 15.33 28.00 7.02
C GLY A 387 14.27 28.05 5.90
N ARG A 388 14.16 27.02 5.06
CA ARG A 388 13.05 26.89 4.10
C ARG A 388 11.73 26.65 4.83
N GLU A 389 10.64 27.27 4.36
CA GLU A 389 9.31 27.06 4.94
C GLU A 389 8.78 25.67 4.64
N VAL A 390 8.32 24.96 5.68
CA VAL A 390 7.58 23.71 5.60
C VAL A 390 6.38 23.76 6.53
N ARG A 391 5.36 22.91 6.32
CA ARG A 391 4.11 22.97 7.07
C ARG A 391 3.76 21.64 7.70
N ASP A 392 2.98 21.67 8.79
CA ASP A 392 2.36 20.49 9.38
C ASP A 392 1.00 20.17 8.74
N GLY A 393 0.30 19.16 9.26
CA GLY A 393 -1.13 18.92 9.02
C GLY A 393 -1.53 18.43 7.63
N GLY A 394 -0.57 18.09 6.75
CA GLY A 394 -0.93 17.73 5.37
C GLY A 394 -0.05 16.68 4.71
N GLY A 395 0.68 15.86 5.46
CA GLY A 395 1.75 15.01 4.91
C GLY A 395 2.97 15.83 4.48
N ILE A 396 3.86 15.22 3.72
CA ILE A 396 5.05 15.89 3.16
C ILE A 396 4.67 16.52 1.82
N LYS A 397 4.76 17.85 1.73
CA LYS A 397 4.66 18.56 0.46
C LYS A 397 6.01 18.48 -0.24
N PRO A 398 6.07 18.03 -1.50
CA PRO A 398 7.32 17.98 -2.25
C PRO A 398 7.92 19.39 -2.44
N ASP A 399 9.25 19.46 -2.54
CA ASP A 399 9.97 20.68 -2.92
C ASP A 399 9.74 21.00 -4.41
N ILE A 400 9.56 19.95 -5.23
CA ILE A 400 9.20 20.04 -6.65
C ILE A 400 7.97 19.16 -6.88
N GLU A 401 6.85 19.81 -7.20
CA GLU A 401 5.60 19.10 -7.45
C GLU A 401 5.47 18.71 -8.92
N ILE A 402 5.37 17.41 -9.19
CA ILE A 402 5.18 16.83 -10.52
C ILE A 402 4.02 15.84 -10.45
N THR A 403 2.90 16.23 -11.03
CA THR A 403 1.74 15.35 -11.14
C THR A 403 2.00 14.28 -12.20
N PRO A 404 1.84 12.98 -11.87
CA PRO A 404 1.93 11.92 -12.87
C PRO A 404 0.80 12.04 -13.89
N ASP A 405 0.96 11.37 -15.03
CA ASP A 405 -0.14 11.23 -15.98
C ASP A 405 -1.30 10.48 -15.34
N SER A 406 -2.50 10.97 -15.52
CA SER A 406 -3.71 10.26 -15.09
C SER A 406 -3.96 9.09 -16.05
N MET A 407 -4.21 7.91 -15.48
CA MET A 407 -4.66 6.77 -16.26
C MET A 407 -6.09 7.02 -16.76
N SER A 408 -6.31 6.88 -18.05
CA SER A 408 -7.66 7.01 -18.61
C SER A 408 -8.57 5.85 -18.19
N ASN A 409 -9.89 6.08 -18.22
CA ASN A 409 -10.87 5.06 -17.82
C ASN A 409 -10.74 3.78 -18.66
N ILE A 410 -10.45 3.88 -19.96
CA ILE A 410 -10.25 2.71 -20.82
C ILE A 410 -8.99 1.94 -20.44
N ALA A 411 -7.86 2.63 -20.18
CA ALA A 411 -6.63 2.00 -19.76
C ALA A 411 -6.80 1.33 -18.39
N PHE A 412 -7.48 2.01 -17.46
CA PHE A 412 -7.79 1.47 -16.14
C PHE A 412 -8.75 0.26 -16.19
N ALA A 413 -9.71 0.27 -17.13
CA ALA A 413 -10.62 -0.86 -17.31
C ALA A 413 -9.90 -2.07 -17.92
N LEU A 414 -9.02 -1.87 -18.91
CA LEU A 414 -8.28 -2.95 -19.56
C LEU A 414 -7.21 -3.58 -18.65
N ALA A 415 -6.44 -2.75 -17.93
CA ALA A 415 -5.36 -3.21 -17.06
C ALA A 415 -5.83 -3.60 -15.65
N GLY A 416 -7.01 -3.11 -15.20
CA GLY A 416 -7.50 -3.30 -13.85
C GLY A 416 -8.02 -4.71 -13.60
N SER A 417 -7.38 -5.45 -12.71
CA SER A 417 -7.88 -6.75 -12.25
C SER A 417 -9.31 -6.65 -11.74
N GLY A 418 -10.19 -7.52 -12.24
CA GLY A 418 -11.59 -7.61 -11.82
C GLY A 418 -12.53 -6.55 -12.41
N ARG A 419 -12.11 -5.80 -13.43
CA ARG A 419 -12.91 -4.78 -14.10
C ARG A 419 -13.31 -5.14 -15.53
N ASP A 420 -12.39 -5.74 -16.28
CA ASP A 420 -12.66 -6.26 -17.62
C ASP A 420 -13.17 -7.70 -17.54
N SER A 421 -14.45 -7.89 -17.80
CA SER A 421 -15.06 -9.23 -17.84
C SER A 421 -14.56 -10.08 -19.03
N THR A 422 -13.93 -9.47 -20.02
CA THR A 422 -13.39 -10.17 -21.20
C THR A 422 -11.96 -10.67 -20.96
N GLU A 423 -11.20 -10.04 -20.05
CA GLU A 423 -9.78 -10.30 -19.79
C GLU A 423 -8.90 -10.26 -21.06
N VAL A 424 -9.32 -9.46 -22.05
CA VAL A 424 -8.69 -9.45 -23.37
C VAL A 424 -7.22 -9.04 -23.33
N MET A 425 -6.84 -8.16 -22.41
CA MET A 425 -5.44 -7.72 -22.27
C MET A 425 -4.57 -8.89 -21.83
N LEU A 426 -4.95 -9.61 -20.79
CA LEU A 426 -4.23 -10.78 -20.29
C LEU A 426 -4.14 -11.89 -21.36
N ASP A 427 -5.25 -12.19 -22.04
CA ASP A 427 -5.29 -13.22 -23.07
C ASP A 427 -4.39 -12.88 -24.27
N TRP A 428 -4.35 -11.59 -24.65
CA TRP A 428 -3.45 -11.13 -25.70
C TRP A 428 -1.98 -11.22 -25.28
N GLU A 429 -1.65 -10.84 -24.05
CA GLU A 429 -0.29 -10.98 -23.48
C GLU A 429 0.17 -12.43 -23.47
N ILE A 430 -0.68 -13.35 -23.03
CA ILE A 430 -0.37 -14.81 -23.05
C ILE A 430 -0.09 -15.27 -24.48
N LYS A 431 -0.87 -14.83 -25.46
CA LYS A 431 -0.65 -15.11 -26.89
C LYS A 431 0.68 -14.51 -27.38
N TYR A 432 0.96 -13.26 -27.00
CA TYR A 432 2.20 -12.58 -27.36
C TYR A 432 3.44 -13.32 -26.81
N ILE A 433 3.44 -13.62 -25.51
CA ILE A 433 4.51 -14.35 -24.82
C ILE A 433 4.74 -15.73 -25.47
N LYS A 434 3.67 -16.42 -25.86
CA LYS A 434 3.78 -17.71 -26.55
C LYS A 434 4.54 -17.59 -27.88
N ASN A 435 4.29 -16.53 -28.65
CA ASN A 435 4.83 -16.34 -30.00
C ASN A 435 6.24 -15.71 -29.98
N HIS A 436 6.66 -15.15 -28.84
CA HIS A 436 7.95 -14.50 -28.66
C HIS A 436 8.73 -15.20 -27.53
N PRO A 437 9.47 -16.31 -27.79
CA PRO A 437 10.23 -17.01 -26.74
C PRO A 437 11.25 -16.15 -26.01
N THR A 438 11.72 -15.08 -26.67
CA THR A 438 12.64 -14.07 -26.13
C THR A 438 12.19 -12.68 -26.55
N ILE A 439 12.51 -11.68 -25.75
CA ILE A 439 12.29 -10.26 -26.06
C ILE A 439 13.59 -9.47 -25.89
N ALA A 440 13.60 -8.20 -26.29
CA ALA A 440 14.71 -7.28 -26.01
C ALA A 440 14.93 -7.14 -24.50
N SER A 441 16.06 -6.53 -24.11
CA SER A 441 16.32 -6.24 -22.69
C SER A 441 15.16 -5.47 -22.05
N ALA A 442 14.98 -5.60 -20.74
CA ALA A 442 13.92 -4.89 -20.02
C ALA A 442 13.94 -3.40 -20.34
N LYS A 443 15.12 -2.79 -20.34
CA LYS A 443 15.31 -1.37 -20.65
C LYS A 443 14.90 -1.00 -22.07
N ASP A 444 15.08 -1.89 -23.06
CA ASP A 444 14.93 -1.56 -24.49
C ASP A 444 13.60 -2.03 -25.09
N PHE A 445 12.90 -2.93 -24.39
CA PHE A 445 11.64 -3.48 -24.91
C PHE A 445 10.55 -2.40 -25.05
N VAL A 446 9.88 -2.43 -26.17
CA VAL A 446 8.69 -1.59 -26.48
C VAL A 446 7.70 -2.40 -27.30
N ILE A 447 6.42 -2.11 -27.15
CA ILE A 447 5.37 -2.62 -28.03
C ILE A 447 5.45 -1.87 -29.36
N SER A 448 5.58 -2.58 -30.47
CA SER A 448 5.56 -1.99 -31.81
C SER A 448 4.16 -1.46 -32.18
N ASP A 449 4.08 -0.65 -33.22
CA ASP A 449 2.77 -0.18 -33.73
C ASP A 449 1.95 -1.33 -34.33
N ALA A 450 2.63 -2.33 -34.92
CA ALA A 450 1.98 -3.53 -35.43
C ALA A 450 1.41 -4.41 -34.32
N ASP A 451 2.16 -4.59 -33.22
CA ASP A 451 1.67 -5.32 -32.05
C ASP A 451 0.48 -4.62 -31.39
N PHE A 452 0.54 -3.28 -31.30
CA PHE A 452 -0.58 -2.51 -30.77
C PHE A 452 -1.83 -2.63 -31.64
N GLU A 453 -1.68 -2.66 -32.98
CA GLU A 453 -2.82 -2.85 -33.86
C GLU A 453 -3.43 -4.26 -33.73
N ASP A 454 -2.60 -5.34 -33.56
CA ASP A 454 -3.11 -6.69 -33.26
C ASP A 454 -3.86 -6.71 -31.90
N PHE A 455 -3.32 -6.03 -30.90
CA PHE A 455 -4.02 -5.86 -29.61
C PHE A 455 -5.35 -5.11 -29.76
N LYS A 456 -5.35 -3.98 -30.48
CA LYS A 456 -6.56 -3.19 -30.74
C LYS A 456 -7.64 -4.03 -31.43
N GLN A 457 -7.26 -4.82 -32.43
CA GLN A 457 -8.19 -5.73 -33.11
C GLN A 457 -8.74 -6.81 -32.17
N ALA A 458 -7.92 -7.31 -31.24
CA ALA A 458 -8.37 -8.25 -30.21
C ALA A 458 -9.41 -7.60 -29.29
N VAL A 459 -9.17 -6.37 -28.82
CA VAL A 459 -10.12 -5.62 -27.97
C VAL A 459 -11.45 -5.37 -28.71
N LEU A 460 -11.39 -4.93 -29.99
CA LEU A 460 -12.60 -4.67 -30.78
C LEU A 460 -13.46 -5.93 -30.99
N LYS A 461 -12.85 -7.11 -31.05
CA LYS A 461 -13.53 -8.40 -31.24
C LYS A 461 -13.99 -9.05 -29.94
N SER A 462 -13.47 -8.66 -28.78
CA SER A 462 -13.73 -9.32 -27.50
C SER A 462 -15.11 -9.02 -26.90
N GLY A 463 -15.77 -7.96 -27.37
CA GLY A 463 -16.97 -7.43 -26.73
C GLY A 463 -16.69 -6.56 -25.50
N PHE A 464 -15.45 -6.15 -25.30
CA PHE A 464 -15.02 -5.26 -24.22
C PHE A 464 -15.87 -3.98 -24.16
N LYS A 465 -16.28 -3.64 -22.94
CA LYS A 465 -17.03 -2.42 -22.62
C LYS A 465 -16.45 -1.80 -21.35
N TYR A 466 -16.45 -0.49 -21.29
CA TYR A 466 -16.04 0.21 -20.08
C TYR A 466 -16.93 1.43 -19.81
N ASP A 467 -17.03 1.82 -18.55
CA ASP A 467 -17.80 2.98 -18.10
C ASP A 467 -17.09 4.27 -18.47
N ARG A 468 -17.86 5.24 -18.97
CA ARG A 468 -17.38 6.58 -19.28
C ARG A 468 -17.99 7.59 -18.34
N GLU A 469 -17.13 8.33 -17.67
CA GLU A 469 -17.55 9.40 -16.77
C GLU A 469 -18.32 10.49 -17.52
N SER A 470 -17.87 10.86 -18.74
CA SER A 470 -18.57 11.85 -19.56
C SER A 470 -20.03 11.48 -19.83
N ARG A 471 -20.33 10.20 -20.01
CA ARG A 471 -21.71 9.73 -20.18
C ARG A 471 -22.52 9.89 -18.91
N LYS A 472 -21.98 9.51 -17.77
CA LYS A 472 -22.65 9.66 -16.46
C LYS A 472 -22.97 11.13 -16.16
N TYR A 473 -22.00 12.02 -16.40
CA TYR A 473 -22.21 13.47 -16.21
C TYR A 473 -23.25 14.02 -17.19
N MET A 474 -23.25 13.57 -18.46
CA MET A 474 -24.27 13.96 -19.42
C MET A 474 -25.66 13.51 -19.00
N ASP A 475 -25.82 12.24 -18.60
CA ASP A 475 -27.10 11.70 -18.14
C ASP A 475 -27.61 12.48 -16.89
N ASN A 476 -26.71 12.85 -16.00
CA ASN A 476 -27.05 13.66 -14.82
C ASN A 476 -27.44 15.09 -15.22
N LEU A 477 -26.71 15.72 -16.15
CA LEU A 477 -27.01 17.04 -16.65
C LEU A 477 -28.38 17.07 -17.36
N VAL A 478 -28.68 16.08 -18.18
CA VAL A 478 -29.99 15.91 -18.84
C VAL A 478 -31.11 15.78 -17.78
N LYS A 479 -30.91 14.98 -16.73
CA LYS A 479 -31.88 14.84 -15.64
C LYS A 479 -32.11 16.17 -14.91
N LEU A 480 -31.04 16.91 -14.64
CA LEU A 480 -31.12 18.20 -13.97
C LEU A 480 -31.83 19.23 -14.86
N ALA A 481 -31.46 19.33 -16.12
CA ALA A 481 -32.11 20.26 -17.08
C ALA A 481 -33.62 19.96 -17.26
N LYS A 482 -34.02 18.69 -17.25
CA LYS A 482 -35.44 18.30 -17.25
C LYS A 482 -36.15 18.71 -15.96
N PHE A 483 -35.52 18.54 -14.81
CA PHE A 483 -36.08 18.95 -13.53
C PHE A 483 -36.24 20.47 -13.42
N GLU A 484 -35.28 21.23 -13.95
CA GLU A 484 -35.29 22.70 -13.96
C GLU A 484 -36.13 23.31 -15.10
N GLY A 485 -36.65 22.49 -16.04
CA GLY A 485 -37.50 22.95 -17.15
C GLY A 485 -36.78 23.50 -18.37
N TYR A 486 -35.42 23.44 -18.44
CA TYR A 486 -34.62 23.95 -19.55
C TYR A 486 -34.33 22.93 -20.67
N TYR A 487 -34.66 21.66 -20.44
CA TYR A 487 -34.29 20.61 -21.39
C TYR A 487 -34.94 20.77 -22.77
N ASP A 488 -36.23 21.14 -22.82
CA ASP A 488 -36.97 21.21 -24.07
C ASP A 488 -36.46 22.35 -24.97
N ASP A 489 -36.05 23.46 -24.38
CA ASP A 489 -35.47 24.61 -25.10
C ASP A 489 -34.05 24.32 -25.63
N ALA A 490 -33.28 23.45 -24.93
CA ALA A 490 -31.91 23.09 -25.28
C ALA A 490 -31.76 21.67 -25.85
N ARG A 491 -32.85 21.04 -26.26
CA ARG A 491 -32.85 19.63 -26.71
C ARG A 491 -31.90 19.35 -27.86
N ALA A 492 -31.89 20.23 -28.84
CA ALA A 492 -31.03 20.06 -30.05
C ALA A 492 -29.54 20.10 -29.65
N GLU A 493 -29.16 20.95 -28.72
CA GLU A 493 -27.79 21.08 -28.21
C GLU A 493 -27.39 19.83 -27.41
N PHE A 494 -28.28 19.31 -26.55
CA PHE A 494 -28.04 18.08 -25.82
C PHE A 494 -27.85 16.88 -26.76
N GLU A 495 -28.75 16.71 -27.74
CA GLU A 495 -28.65 15.63 -28.73
C GLU A 495 -27.40 15.76 -29.60
N ALA A 496 -27.03 16.99 -30.03
CA ALA A 496 -25.81 17.24 -30.78
C ALA A 496 -24.56 16.93 -29.98
N LEU A 497 -24.53 17.32 -28.70
CA LEU A 497 -23.42 17.01 -27.80
C LEU A 497 -23.33 15.52 -27.49
N GLU A 498 -24.45 14.84 -27.21
CA GLU A 498 -24.50 13.39 -27.02
C GLU A 498 -23.96 12.64 -28.25
N LYS A 499 -24.35 13.04 -29.45
CA LYS A 499 -23.84 12.48 -30.70
C LYS A 499 -22.33 12.70 -30.86
N LYS A 500 -21.81 13.90 -30.55
CA LYS A 500 -20.36 14.21 -30.60
C LYS A 500 -19.56 13.44 -29.53
N LEU A 501 -20.14 13.20 -28.37
CA LEU A 501 -19.57 12.40 -27.30
C LEU A 501 -19.88 10.91 -27.46
N SER A 502 -20.55 10.51 -28.57
CA SER A 502 -20.86 9.11 -28.84
C SER A 502 -19.59 8.27 -28.87
N HIS A 503 -19.70 7.06 -28.33
CA HIS A 503 -18.56 6.17 -28.11
C HIS A 503 -18.04 5.58 -29.42
N ASN A 504 -16.74 5.66 -29.60
CA ASN A 504 -16.01 4.92 -30.62
C ASN A 504 -14.79 4.27 -29.98
N LEU A 505 -14.94 2.96 -29.66
CA LEU A 505 -13.89 2.18 -28.99
C LEU A 505 -12.56 2.24 -29.76
N ALA A 506 -12.59 2.18 -31.10
CA ALA A 506 -11.37 2.25 -31.91
C ALA A 506 -10.65 3.60 -31.73
N LYS A 507 -11.42 4.70 -31.75
CA LYS A 507 -10.87 6.05 -31.51
C LYS A 507 -10.31 6.19 -30.10
N ASP A 508 -10.98 5.64 -29.10
CA ASP A 508 -10.55 5.73 -27.71
C ASP A 508 -9.26 4.92 -27.48
N LEU A 509 -9.11 3.77 -28.13
CA LEU A 509 -7.87 2.98 -28.13
C LEU A 509 -6.72 3.75 -28.80
N ASP A 510 -6.97 4.40 -29.97
CA ASP A 510 -5.96 5.22 -30.65
C ASP A 510 -5.54 6.43 -29.82
N TYR A 511 -6.48 7.11 -29.17
CA TYR A 511 -6.20 8.24 -28.29
C TYR A 511 -5.32 7.85 -27.10
N ASN A 512 -5.50 6.62 -26.58
CA ASN A 512 -4.76 6.10 -25.42
C ASN A 512 -3.60 5.17 -25.83
N LYS A 513 -3.22 5.12 -27.11
CA LYS A 513 -2.23 4.20 -27.68
C LYS A 513 -0.95 4.14 -26.87
N GLU A 514 -0.33 5.28 -26.57
CA GLU A 514 0.94 5.32 -25.89
C GLU A 514 0.85 4.79 -24.44
N THR A 515 -0.20 5.14 -23.72
CA THR A 515 -0.45 4.62 -22.37
C THR A 515 -0.67 3.11 -22.38
N LEU A 516 -1.47 2.61 -23.31
CA LEU A 516 -1.73 1.18 -23.45
C LEU A 516 -0.48 0.39 -23.86
N LYS A 517 0.35 0.93 -24.76
CA LYS A 517 1.64 0.34 -25.13
C LYS A 517 2.58 0.23 -23.92
N GLN A 518 2.60 1.24 -23.04
CA GLN A 518 3.40 1.22 -21.82
C GLN A 518 2.92 0.14 -20.85
N LEU A 519 1.61 0.00 -20.64
CA LEU A 519 1.02 -1.02 -19.79
C LEU A 519 1.34 -2.43 -20.30
N LEU A 520 1.08 -2.68 -21.60
CA LEU A 520 1.41 -3.95 -22.25
C LEU A 520 2.91 -4.28 -22.17
N ALA A 521 3.78 -3.28 -22.39
CA ALA A 521 5.22 -3.47 -22.30
C ALA A 521 5.63 -3.87 -20.88
N SER A 522 5.11 -3.18 -19.85
CA SER A 522 5.38 -3.48 -18.45
C SER A 522 4.98 -4.91 -18.08
N ASP A 523 3.77 -5.31 -18.47
CA ASP A 523 3.22 -6.63 -18.14
C ASP A 523 3.95 -7.76 -18.89
N ILE A 524 4.31 -7.54 -20.16
CA ILE A 524 5.12 -8.51 -20.91
C ILE A 524 6.52 -8.60 -20.33
N VAL A 525 7.17 -7.48 -20.05
CA VAL A 525 8.52 -7.46 -19.47
C VAL A 525 8.54 -8.19 -18.13
N SER A 526 7.49 -8.03 -17.28
CA SER A 526 7.41 -8.76 -16.02
C SER A 526 7.41 -10.28 -16.20
N ALA A 527 6.83 -10.79 -17.28
CA ALA A 527 6.81 -12.23 -17.57
C ALA A 527 8.17 -12.83 -17.96
N TYR A 528 9.13 -12.00 -18.42
CA TYR A 528 10.49 -12.44 -18.79
C TYR A 528 11.54 -12.02 -17.77
N TYR A 529 11.41 -10.85 -17.19
CA TYR A 529 12.41 -10.21 -16.33
C TYR A 529 11.90 -9.91 -14.93
N TYR A 530 10.71 -10.43 -14.57
CA TYR A 530 10.05 -10.23 -13.28
C TYR A 530 9.76 -8.74 -12.98
N GLN A 531 9.29 -8.46 -11.79
CA GLN A 531 8.96 -7.10 -11.36
C GLN A 531 10.12 -6.11 -11.53
N LYS A 532 11.36 -6.57 -11.31
CA LYS A 532 12.55 -5.71 -11.49
C LYS A 532 12.66 -5.18 -12.92
N GLY A 533 12.39 -6.04 -13.92
CA GLY A 533 12.41 -5.61 -15.32
C GLY A 533 11.28 -4.66 -15.67
N ALA A 534 10.07 -4.88 -15.13
CA ALA A 534 8.94 -3.97 -15.33
C ALA A 534 9.24 -2.57 -14.77
N ILE A 535 9.85 -2.47 -13.58
CA ILE A 535 10.27 -1.18 -13.00
C ILE A 535 11.32 -0.52 -13.90
N GLU A 536 12.35 -1.24 -14.31
CA GLU A 536 13.39 -0.70 -15.20
C GLU A 536 12.81 -0.18 -16.52
N ASN A 537 11.89 -0.92 -17.14
CA ASN A 537 11.20 -0.50 -18.37
C ASN A 537 10.39 0.77 -18.17
N SER A 538 9.66 0.87 -17.04
CA SER A 538 8.77 1.98 -16.73
C SER A 538 9.51 3.33 -16.57
N LEU A 539 10.78 3.32 -16.15
CA LEU A 539 11.58 4.55 -15.99
C LEU A 539 11.69 5.36 -17.29
N ARG A 540 11.64 4.68 -18.44
CA ARG A 540 11.64 5.35 -19.75
C ARG A 540 10.52 6.36 -19.91
N TYR A 541 9.37 6.11 -19.33
CA TYR A 541 8.15 6.90 -19.49
C TYR A 541 7.86 7.80 -18.28
N ASP A 542 8.49 7.54 -17.16
CA ASP A 542 8.24 8.18 -15.87
C ASP A 542 8.66 9.66 -15.86
N LYS A 543 7.69 10.58 -15.81
CA LYS A 543 7.92 12.03 -15.78
C LYS A 543 8.65 12.49 -14.52
N GLN A 544 8.35 11.87 -13.37
CA GLN A 544 8.97 12.23 -12.10
C GLN A 544 10.44 11.79 -12.07
N TRP A 545 10.74 10.59 -12.57
CA TRP A 545 12.11 10.14 -12.78
C TRP A 545 12.88 11.06 -13.74
N LYS A 546 12.29 11.40 -14.90
CA LYS A 546 12.93 12.31 -15.87
C LYS A 546 13.24 13.68 -15.27
N GLU A 547 12.35 14.20 -14.43
CA GLU A 547 12.59 15.47 -13.75
C GLU A 547 13.66 15.35 -12.67
N ALA A 548 13.71 14.23 -11.93
CA ALA A 548 14.78 13.94 -10.98
C ALA A 548 16.16 13.89 -11.68
N VAL A 549 16.23 13.25 -12.86
CA VAL A 549 17.47 13.24 -13.68
C VAL A 549 17.89 14.64 -14.10
N LYS A 550 16.95 15.45 -14.59
CA LYS A 550 17.24 16.85 -14.98
C LYS A 550 17.75 17.66 -13.78
N LEU A 551 17.09 17.54 -12.63
CA LEU A 551 17.47 18.24 -11.42
C LEU A 551 18.86 17.84 -10.93
N LEU A 552 19.16 16.54 -10.91
CA LEU A 552 20.45 16.02 -10.49
C LEU A 552 21.59 16.40 -11.45
N ASN A 553 21.29 16.65 -12.73
CA ASN A 553 22.25 17.12 -13.72
C ASN A 553 22.43 18.65 -13.74
N ASP A 554 21.57 19.38 -13.04
CA ASP A 554 21.63 20.83 -12.85
C ASP A 554 22.02 21.14 -11.38
N GLU A 555 23.32 21.17 -11.10
CA GLU A 555 23.85 21.36 -9.75
C GLU A 555 23.43 22.71 -9.15
N GLU A 556 23.36 23.76 -9.95
CA GLU A 556 22.94 25.08 -9.49
C GLU A 556 21.48 25.06 -9.04
N ARG A 557 20.59 24.51 -9.86
CA ARG A 557 19.17 24.34 -9.54
C ARG A 557 18.99 23.45 -8.31
N TYR A 558 19.72 22.32 -8.20
CA TYR A 558 19.66 21.43 -7.05
C TYR A 558 20.04 22.17 -5.76
N ARG A 559 21.15 22.89 -5.76
CA ARG A 559 21.63 23.69 -4.61
C ARG A 559 20.63 24.79 -4.25
N LYS A 560 20.05 25.47 -5.24
CA LYS A 560 19.05 26.53 -5.02
C LYS A 560 17.82 26.03 -4.30
N VAL A 561 17.34 24.80 -4.60
CA VAL A 561 16.19 24.20 -3.90
C VAL A 561 16.49 23.94 -2.43
N LEU A 562 17.73 23.57 -2.08
CA LEU A 562 18.14 23.25 -0.70
C LEU A 562 18.68 24.44 0.10
N GLN A 563 18.96 25.58 -0.55
CA GLN A 563 19.47 26.79 0.12
C GLN A 563 18.34 27.64 0.69
N LYS A 564 18.73 28.54 1.62
CA LYS A 564 17.81 29.59 2.06
C LYS A 564 17.36 30.44 0.87
N PRO A 565 16.08 30.86 0.83
CA PRO A 565 15.60 31.81 -0.16
C PRO A 565 16.37 33.15 -0.10
#